data_fd60ab29e1b43d81ef591103300f9571
#
_entry.id   fd60ab29e1b43d81ef591103300f9571
#
_cell.length_a   1.000
_cell.length_b   1.000
_cell.length_c   1.000
_cell.angle_alpha   90.00
_cell.angle_beta   90.00
_cell.angle_gamma   90.00
#
_symmetry.space_group_name_H-M   'P 1'
#
loop_
_entity.id
_entity.type
_entity.pdbx_description
1 polymer ?
#
loop_
_entity_poly.entity_id
_entity_poly.type
_entity_poly.pdbx_seq_one_letter_code
_entity_poly.pdbx_strand_id
1 'polypeptide(L)'
;NLDPETQRLGKAFQDQIIEYNYSYNYTWMGRPIIQIPQDIVALQEAVMKVQPDLIIETGIAHGGSLILSASMMELLDIFAGGTGPKREVVGVDIEIRPHNRTAIEAHPMYRRITMLEGSSTDLKIVAQVESIARQHETIMVLLDSYHTHEHVLKELQCYSPLVTKGSYVVVYDTVVEFTSHIYQDRPWKKGNNPYTAVQAFLKDNGDFEVDPIYDRKSVLTSCRGGWLKRISE
;
A
#
# COMPACT_ATOMS: atom_id res chain seq x y z
N ASN A 1 12.23 20.15 -0.06
CA ASN A 1 11.71 20.72 -1.29
C ASN A 1 12.65 20.39 -2.43
N LEU A 2 12.16 19.61 -3.39
CA LEU A 2 12.90 19.38 -4.63
C LEU A 2 12.75 20.62 -5.52
N ASP A 3 13.85 21.04 -6.14
CA ASP A 3 13.79 22.14 -7.10
C ASP A 3 12.96 21.74 -8.35
N PRO A 4 12.39 22.70 -9.08
CA PRO A 4 11.51 22.41 -10.22
C PRO A 4 12.17 21.63 -11.33
N GLU A 5 13.48 21.77 -11.56
CA GLU A 5 14.19 21.04 -12.59
C GLU A 5 14.38 19.57 -12.19
N THR A 6 14.71 19.28 -10.93
CA THR A 6 14.77 17.92 -10.40
C THR A 6 13.41 17.23 -10.53
N GLN A 7 12.31 17.92 -10.21
CA GLN A 7 10.96 17.37 -10.37
C GLN A 7 10.62 17.07 -11.84
N ARG A 8 10.97 18.00 -12.76
CA ARG A 8 10.77 17.79 -14.20
C ARG A 8 11.54 16.59 -14.73
N LEU A 9 12.81 16.47 -14.35
CA LEU A 9 13.65 15.33 -14.73
C LEU A 9 13.14 14.04 -14.13
N GLY A 10 12.73 14.02 -12.86
CA GLY A 10 12.15 12.87 -12.20
C GLY A 10 10.86 12.41 -12.87
N LYS A 11 9.97 13.34 -13.24
CA LYS A 11 8.75 13.00 -14.00
C LYS A 11 9.09 12.39 -15.36
N ALA A 12 9.98 13.00 -16.11
CA ALA A 12 10.39 12.49 -17.43
C ALA A 12 11.00 11.08 -17.32
N PHE A 13 11.82 10.84 -16.29
CA PHE A 13 12.37 9.52 -16.01
C PHE A 13 11.29 8.52 -15.59
N GLN A 14 10.35 8.92 -14.74
CA GLN A 14 9.24 8.06 -14.32
C GLN A 14 8.34 7.66 -15.50
N ASP A 15 8.00 8.59 -16.40
CA ASP A 15 7.25 8.29 -17.62
C ASP A 15 8.00 7.25 -18.48
N GLN A 16 9.31 7.37 -18.59
CA GLN A 16 10.15 6.45 -19.37
C GLN A 16 10.20 5.06 -18.76
N ILE A 17 10.39 4.95 -17.44
CA ILE A 17 10.54 3.63 -16.76
C ILE A 17 9.23 2.84 -16.68
N ILE A 18 8.08 3.50 -16.74
CA ILE A 18 6.77 2.83 -16.77
C ILE A 18 6.64 1.97 -18.04
N GLU A 19 7.11 2.47 -19.20
CA GLU A 19 7.08 1.72 -20.45
C GLU A 19 7.88 0.42 -20.40
N TYR A 20 8.91 0.35 -19.57
CA TYR A 20 9.79 -0.81 -19.43
C TYR A 20 9.47 -1.70 -18.23
N ASN A 21 8.33 -1.50 -17.59
CA ASN A 21 7.92 -2.26 -16.40
C ASN A 21 9.02 -2.29 -15.32
N TYR A 22 9.62 -1.14 -15.06
CA TYR A 22 10.77 -1.01 -14.14
C TYR A 22 10.50 -1.58 -12.75
N SER A 23 9.30 -1.34 -12.18
CA SER A 23 8.89 -1.84 -10.87
C SER A 23 8.79 -3.36 -10.78
N TYR A 24 8.70 -4.06 -11.92
CA TYR A 24 8.62 -5.54 -11.98
C TYR A 24 9.97 -6.25 -11.85
N ASN A 25 11.09 -5.51 -11.82
CA ASN A 25 12.42 -6.10 -11.82
C ASN A 25 12.95 -6.44 -10.43
N TYR A 26 12.19 -6.15 -9.38
CA TYR A 26 12.69 -6.28 -8.02
C TYR A 26 12.14 -7.52 -7.32
N THR A 27 12.88 -7.95 -6.31
CA THR A 27 12.46 -8.99 -5.37
C THR A 27 12.70 -8.52 -3.94
N TRP A 28 11.83 -8.94 -3.03
CA TRP A 28 12.07 -8.80 -1.61
C TRP A 28 12.18 -10.19 -0.97
N MET A 29 13.31 -10.48 -0.34
CA MET A 29 13.59 -11.76 0.32
C MET A 29 13.22 -12.98 -0.53
N GLY A 30 13.51 -12.91 -1.84
CA GLY A 30 13.25 -13.99 -2.80
C GLY A 30 11.85 -14.00 -3.44
N ARG A 31 10.95 -13.07 -3.07
CA ARG A 31 9.63 -12.93 -3.72
C ARG A 31 9.61 -11.72 -4.65
N PRO A 32 9.06 -11.84 -5.88
CA PRO A 32 8.88 -10.69 -6.75
C PRO A 32 8.02 -9.62 -6.05
N ILE A 33 8.46 -8.37 -6.09
CA ILE A 33 7.75 -7.21 -5.56
C ILE A 33 7.59 -6.18 -6.67
N ILE A 34 6.34 -5.75 -6.91
CA ILE A 34 6.02 -4.79 -7.97
C ILE A 34 5.95 -3.40 -7.34
N GLN A 35 7.09 -2.87 -6.95
CA GLN A 35 7.16 -1.55 -6.32
C GLN A 35 8.40 -0.77 -6.76
N ILE A 36 8.32 0.56 -6.67
CA ILE A 36 9.45 1.45 -6.87
C ILE A 36 10.32 1.42 -5.60
N PRO A 37 11.66 1.25 -5.69
CA PRO A 37 12.53 1.16 -4.51
C PRO A 37 12.40 2.30 -3.51
N GLN A 38 12.11 3.52 -3.98
CA GLN A 38 11.89 4.67 -3.11
C GLN A 38 10.64 4.51 -2.24
N ASP A 39 9.57 3.89 -2.77
CA ASP A 39 8.35 3.63 -2.02
C ASP A 39 8.57 2.55 -0.95
N ILE A 40 9.43 1.56 -1.21
CA ILE A 40 9.84 0.57 -0.21
C ILE A 40 10.54 1.24 0.97
N VAL A 41 11.46 2.17 0.72
CA VAL A 41 12.14 2.92 1.78
C VAL A 41 11.17 3.86 2.51
N ALA A 42 10.28 4.54 1.78
CA ALA A 42 9.26 5.40 2.37
C ALA A 42 8.31 4.61 3.29
N LEU A 43 7.90 3.42 2.87
CA LEU A 43 7.07 2.52 3.69
C LEU A 43 7.81 2.09 4.96
N GLN A 44 9.08 1.71 4.86
CA GLN A 44 9.90 1.35 6.02
C GLN A 44 9.97 2.50 7.04
N GLU A 45 10.19 3.74 6.60
CA GLU A 45 10.22 4.90 7.50
C GLU A 45 8.86 5.15 8.16
N ALA A 46 7.76 5.00 7.40
CA ALA A 46 6.41 5.14 7.94
C ALA A 46 6.11 4.05 8.99
N VAL A 47 6.44 2.80 8.69
CA VAL A 47 6.27 1.67 9.61
C VAL A 47 7.09 1.88 10.89
N MET A 48 8.35 2.32 10.78
CA MET A 48 9.17 2.62 11.96
C MET A 48 8.60 3.78 12.79
N LYS A 49 8.02 4.80 12.15
CA LYS A 49 7.41 5.95 12.84
C LYS A 49 6.10 5.60 13.54
N VAL A 50 5.25 4.80 12.89
CA VAL A 50 3.92 4.41 13.38
C VAL A 50 4.00 3.23 14.34
N GLN A 51 4.91 2.29 14.10
CA GLN A 51 5.05 1.02 14.81
C GLN A 51 3.74 0.20 14.85
N PRO A 52 3.09 -0.03 13.70
CA PRO A 52 1.81 -0.73 13.67
C PRO A 52 1.94 -2.14 14.26
N ASP A 53 0.86 -2.66 14.82
CA ASP A 53 0.72 -4.07 15.17
C ASP A 53 -0.13 -4.84 14.16
N LEU A 54 -0.82 -4.12 13.25
CA LEU A 54 -1.46 -4.69 12.07
C LEU A 54 -1.19 -3.85 10.82
N ILE A 55 -0.74 -4.51 9.75
CA ILE A 55 -0.80 -3.96 8.39
C ILE A 55 -1.85 -4.74 7.59
N ILE A 56 -2.78 -4.02 6.98
CA ILE A 56 -3.78 -4.57 6.06
C ILE A 56 -3.38 -4.14 4.65
N GLU A 57 -3.26 -5.10 3.73
CA GLU A 57 -2.88 -4.86 2.34
C GLU A 57 -3.91 -5.45 1.39
N THR A 58 -4.43 -4.66 0.46
CA THR A 58 -5.25 -5.15 -0.65
C THR A 58 -4.40 -5.25 -1.91
N GLY A 59 -4.46 -6.41 -2.59
CA GLY A 59 -3.57 -6.74 -3.71
C GLY A 59 -2.33 -7.52 -3.25
N ILE A 60 -2.36 -8.85 -3.40
CA ILE A 60 -1.25 -9.74 -3.01
C ILE A 60 -0.28 -9.97 -4.18
N ALA A 61 -0.81 -10.12 -5.38
CA ALA A 61 -0.06 -10.45 -6.59
C ALA A 61 0.95 -11.60 -6.37
N HIS A 62 2.26 -11.30 -6.39
CA HIS A 62 3.33 -12.29 -6.16
C HIS A 62 3.70 -12.47 -4.68
N GLY A 63 3.16 -11.66 -3.79
CA GLY A 63 3.39 -11.70 -2.34
C GLY A 63 4.66 -10.99 -1.85
N GLY A 64 5.40 -10.30 -2.73
CA GLY A 64 6.62 -9.60 -2.32
C GLY A 64 6.36 -8.49 -1.32
N SER A 65 5.28 -7.74 -1.47
CA SER A 65 4.86 -6.67 -0.56
C SER A 65 4.38 -7.21 0.80
N LEU A 66 3.65 -8.34 0.82
CA LEU A 66 3.32 -9.01 2.09
C LEU A 66 4.55 -9.46 2.85
N ILE A 67 5.54 -10.04 2.15
CA ILE A 67 6.80 -10.47 2.76
C ILE A 67 7.60 -9.25 3.25
N LEU A 68 7.58 -8.12 2.53
CA LEU A 68 8.17 -6.86 2.95
C LEU A 68 7.53 -6.37 4.26
N SER A 69 6.21 -6.26 4.28
CA SER A 69 5.44 -5.84 5.45
C SER A 69 5.70 -6.75 6.66
N ALA A 70 5.65 -8.07 6.47
CA ALA A 70 5.95 -9.05 7.51
C ALA A 70 7.40 -8.98 8.02
N SER A 71 8.37 -8.70 7.13
CA SER A 71 9.78 -8.48 7.52
C SER A 71 9.94 -7.25 8.40
N MET A 72 9.25 -6.16 8.09
CA MET A 72 9.26 -4.95 8.92
C MET A 72 8.63 -5.20 10.29
N MET A 73 7.54 -5.97 10.37
CA MET A 73 6.93 -6.38 11.64
C MET A 73 7.89 -7.19 12.49
N GLU A 74 8.66 -8.10 11.88
CA GLU A 74 9.71 -8.86 12.57
C GLU A 74 10.81 -7.95 13.13
N LEU A 75 11.27 -6.98 12.33
CA LEU A 75 12.28 -6.02 12.75
C LEU A 75 11.78 -5.11 13.88
N LEU A 76 10.50 -4.70 13.88
CA LEU A 76 9.90 -3.94 14.97
C LEU A 76 9.88 -4.74 16.28
N ASP A 77 9.62 -6.05 16.23
CA ASP A 77 9.66 -6.90 17.43
C ASP A 77 11.09 -7.07 17.96
N ILE A 78 12.08 -7.21 17.09
CA ILE A 78 13.49 -7.21 17.46
C ILE A 78 13.87 -5.86 18.10
N PHE A 79 13.44 -4.76 17.49
CA PHE A 79 13.69 -3.41 18.00
C PHE A 79 13.05 -3.18 19.39
N ALA A 80 11.85 -3.74 19.61
CA ALA A 80 11.16 -3.70 20.90
C ALA A 80 11.70 -4.70 21.94
N GLY A 81 12.77 -5.45 21.63
CA GLY A 81 13.33 -6.46 22.54
C GLY A 81 12.42 -7.67 22.78
N GLY A 82 11.50 -7.96 21.88
CA GLY A 82 10.56 -9.09 21.95
C GLY A 82 9.41 -8.91 22.95
N THR A 83 9.23 -7.71 23.49
CA THR A 83 8.19 -7.41 24.51
C THR A 83 6.99 -6.64 23.93
N GLY A 84 6.96 -6.40 22.62
CA GLY A 84 5.90 -5.67 21.94
C GLY A 84 4.61 -6.47 21.74
N PRO A 85 3.56 -5.86 21.18
CA PRO A 85 2.32 -6.53 20.82
C PRO A 85 2.56 -7.58 19.74
N LYS A 86 1.64 -8.53 19.61
CA LYS A 86 1.64 -9.45 18.47
C LYS A 86 1.45 -8.65 17.17
N ARG A 87 2.38 -8.80 16.22
CA ARG A 87 2.36 -8.07 14.95
C ARG A 87 1.99 -9.00 13.81
N GLU A 88 1.01 -8.58 13.00
CA GLU A 88 0.47 -9.37 11.90
C GLU A 88 0.33 -8.54 10.61
N VAL A 89 0.24 -9.25 9.49
CA VAL A 89 -0.08 -8.69 8.17
C VAL A 89 -1.26 -9.46 7.60
N VAL A 90 -2.29 -8.75 7.16
CA VAL A 90 -3.43 -9.31 6.44
C VAL A 90 -3.35 -8.90 4.99
N GLY A 91 -3.28 -9.86 4.08
CA GLY A 91 -3.36 -9.63 2.63
C GLY A 91 -4.72 -10.07 2.08
N VAL A 92 -5.33 -9.25 1.24
CA VAL A 92 -6.58 -9.54 0.55
C VAL A 92 -6.34 -9.51 -0.96
N ASP A 93 -6.72 -10.56 -1.68
CA ASP A 93 -6.70 -10.57 -3.14
C ASP A 93 -7.92 -11.30 -3.69
N ILE A 94 -8.42 -10.84 -4.84
CA ILE A 94 -9.57 -11.49 -5.49
C ILE A 94 -9.25 -12.92 -5.91
N GLU A 95 -7.98 -13.19 -6.27
CA GLU A 95 -7.46 -14.49 -6.70
C GLU A 95 -6.02 -14.67 -6.23
N ILE A 96 -5.79 -15.56 -5.30
CA ILE A 96 -4.43 -15.93 -4.87
C ILE A 96 -3.97 -17.13 -5.70
N ARG A 97 -3.25 -16.88 -6.78
CA ARG A 97 -2.78 -17.92 -7.70
C ARG A 97 -2.05 -19.04 -6.95
N PRO A 98 -2.34 -20.32 -7.23
CA PRO A 98 -1.82 -21.44 -6.44
C PRO A 98 -0.29 -21.45 -6.25
N HIS A 99 0.46 -21.14 -7.30
CA HIS A 99 1.93 -21.09 -7.21
C HIS A 99 2.45 -19.94 -6.31
N ASN A 100 1.75 -18.81 -6.27
CA ASN A 100 2.08 -17.69 -5.36
C ASN A 100 1.70 -18.05 -3.93
N ARG A 101 0.49 -18.62 -3.71
CA ARG A 101 0.07 -19.12 -2.39
C ARG A 101 1.08 -20.07 -1.80
N THR A 102 1.45 -21.12 -2.54
CA THR A 102 2.45 -22.10 -2.09
C THR A 102 3.78 -21.45 -1.74
N ALA A 103 4.25 -20.50 -2.56
CA ALA A 103 5.53 -19.84 -2.33
C ALA A 103 5.50 -18.86 -1.14
N ILE A 104 4.37 -18.20 -0.87
CA ILE A 104 4.18 -17.34 0.31
C ILE A 104 4.09 -18.23 1.57
N GLU A 105 3.30 -19.30 1.54
CA GLU A 105 3.13 -20.23 2.66
C GLU A 105 4.43 -20.94 3.06
N ALA A 106 5.31 -21.21 2.10
CA ALA A 106 6.63 -21.78 2.36
C ALA A 106 7.65 -20.76 2.89
N HIS A 107 7.35 -19.46 2.87
CA HIS A 107 8.29 -18.40 3.26
C HIS A 107 8.38 -18.29 4.79
N PRO A 108 9.58 -18.08 5.39
CA PRO A 108 9.73 -17.93 6.86
C PRO A 108 8.88 -16.82 7.49
N MET A 109 8.57 -15.77 6.75
CA MET A 109 7.71 -14.67 7.21
C MET A 109 6.22 -15.02 7.24
N TYR A 110 5.79 -16.14 6.64
CA TYR A 110 4.38 -16.55 6.59
C TYR A 110 3.72 -16.64 7.96
N ARG A 111 4.47 -16.96 8.99
CA ARG A 111 3.98 -17.00 10.38
C ARG A 111 3.30 -15.72 10.86
N ARG A 112 3.50 -14.60 10.15
CA ARG A 112 2.89 -13.28 10.42
C ARG A 112 1.81 -12.90 9.42
N ILE A 113 1.52 -13.76 8.44
CA ILE A 113 0.67 -13.41 7.30
C ILE A 113 -0.61 -14.21 7.35
N THR A 114 -1.73 -13.50 7.28
CA THR A 114 -3.06 -14.06 7.00
C THR A 114 -3.48 -13.63 5.60
N MET A 115 -3.80 -14.60 4.73
CA MET A 115 -4.26 -14.35 3.37
C MET A 115 -5.76 -14.64 3.24
N LEU A 116 -6.52 -13.66 2.78
CA LEU A 116 -7.96 -13.77 2.51
C LEU A 116 -8.17 -13.68 1.00
N GLU A 117 -8.88 -14.65 0.43
CA GLU A 117 -9.20 -14.69 -0.99
C GLU A 117 -10.64 -14.25 -1.23
N GLY A 118 -10.79 -13.20 -2.02
CA GLY A 118 -12.06 -12.56 -2.36
C GLY A 118 -11.87 -11.09 -2.68
N SER A 119 -12.93 -10.45 -3.20
CA SER A 119 -12.88 -9.01 -3.48
C SER A 119 -12.69 -8.21 -2.19
N SER A 120 -11.73 -7.29 -2.20
CA SER A 120 -11.47 -6.36 -1.08
C SER A 120 -12.68 -5.49 -0.73
N THR A 121 -13.64 -5.32 -1.64
CA THR A 121 -14.87 -4.57 -1.43
C THR A 121 -16.09 -5.45 -1.12
N ASP A 122 -15.94 -6.78 -1.06
CA ASP A 122 -16.99 -7.69 -0.61
C ASP A 122 -17.17 -7.56 0.91
N LEU A 123 -18.43 -7.34 1.35
CA LEU A 123 -18.74 -7.13 2.76
C LEU A 123 -18.34 -8.32 3.66
N LYS A 124 -18.32 -9.55 3.12
CA LYS A 124 -17.87 -10.72 3.88
C LYS A 124 -16.36 -10.69 4.12
N ILE A 125 -15.58 -10.28 3.13
CA ILE A 125 -14.13 -10.10 3.26
C ILE A 125 -13.83 -8.93 4.21
N VAL A 126 -14.50 -7.80 4.02
CA VAL A 126 -14.36 -6.64 4.91
C VAL A 126 -14.65 -7.03 6.37
N ALA A 127 -15.75 -7.76 6.63
CA ALA A 127 -16.08 -8.22 7.98
C ALA A 127 -15.03 -9.16 8.59
N GLN A 128 -14.36 -10.00 7.78
CA GLN A 128 -13.25 -10.84 8.26
C GLN A 128 -12.05 -9.97 8.65
N VAL A 129 -11.68 -8.99 7.81
CA VAL A 129 -10.60 -8.05 8.12
C VAL A 129 -10.92 -7.23 9.37
N GLU A 130 -12.14 -6.71 9.51
CA GLU A 130 -12.59 -6.01 10.71
C GLU A 130 -12.49 -6.88 11.97
N SER A 131 -12.83 -8.17 11.87
CA SER A 131 -12.72 -9.10 13.00
C SER A 131 -11.29 -9.28 13.47
N ILE A 132 -10.33 -9.29 12.54
CA ILE A 132 -8.89 -9.32 12.86
C ILE A 132 -8.47 -7.96 13.44
N ALA A 133 -8.85 -6.86 12.79
CA ALA A 133 -8.49 -5.50 13.16
C ALA A 133 -8.87 -5.16 14.62
N ARG A 134 -10.02 -5.67 15.11
CA ARG A 134 -10.46 -5.46 16.51
C ARG A 134 -9.52 -6.05 17.56
N GLN A 135 -8.56 -6.87 17.19
CA GLN A 135 -7.58 -7.48 18.09
C GLN A 135 -6.26 -6.68 18.15
N HIS A 136 -6.20 -5.54 17.46
CA HIS A 136 -5.00 -4.73 17.28
C HIS A 136 -5.27 -3.27 17.66
N GLU A 137 -4.21 -2.58 18.09
CA GLU A 137 -4.30 -1.21 18.59
C GLU A 137 -3.78 -0.17 17.60
N THR A 138 -2.81 -0.54 16.75
CA THR A 138 -2.17 0.39 15.82
C THR A 138 -2.18 -0.19 14.40
N ILE A 139 -3.07 0.34 13.56
CA ILE A 139 -3.38 -0.23 12.26
C ILE A 139 -2.96 0.70 11.14
N MET A 140 -2.25 0.15 10.15
CA MET A 140 -1.90 0.78 8.87
C MET A 140 -2.56 0.02 7.72
N VAL A 141 -2.98 0.74 6.69
CA VAL A 141 -3.64 0.15 5.50
C VAL A 141 -2.85 0.51 4.24
N LEU A 142 -2.66 -0.49 3.36
CA LEU A 142 -2.01 -0.37 2.05
C LEU A 142 -3.00 -0.79 0.98
N LEU A 143 -3.38 0.11 0.07
CA LEU A 143 -4.32 -0.16 -1.02
C LEU A 143 -3.58 -0.26 -2.35
N ASP A 144 -3.46 -1.48 -2.88
CA ASP A 144 -2.70 -1.79 -4.10
C ASP A 144 -3.40 -2.89 -4.95
N SER A 145 -4.73 -2.84 -5.06
CA SER A 145 -5.51 -3.91 -5.70
C SER A 145 -5.92 -3.57 -7.15
N TYR A 146 -7.10 -3.01 -7.34
CA TYR A 146 -7.68 -2.68 -8.64
C TYR A 146 -7.81 -1.18 -8.83
N HIS A 147 -6.99 -0.59 -9.66
CA HIS A 147 -6.66 0.85 -9.69
C HIS A 147 -7.70 1.74 -10.37
N THR A 148 -8.99 1.37 -10.42
CA THR A 148 -10.06 2.26 -10.89
C THR A 148 -10.54 3.19 -9.77
N HIS A 149 -11.01 4.37 -10.15
CA HIS A 149 -11.58 5.35 -9.21
C HIS A 149 -12.64 4.72 -8.27
N GLU A 150 -13.63 4.04 -8.87
CA GLU A 150 -14.75 3.48 -8.11
C GLU A 150 -14.29 2.43 -7.10
N HIS A 151 -13.40 1.52 -7.51
CA HIS A 151 -12.92 0.46 -6.65
C HIS A 151 -12.11 1.01 -5.47
N VAL A 152 -11.13 1.88 -5.75
CA VAL A 152 -10.28 2.46 -4.71
C VAL A 152 -11.07 3.37 -3.77
N LEU A 153 -12.04 4.12 -4.28
CA LEU A 153 -12.94 4.90 -3.41
C LEU A 153 -13.73 3.99 -2.47
N LYS A 154 -14.19 2.85 -2.96
CA LYS A 154 -14.88 1.86 -2.13
C LYS A 154 -13.96 1.23 -1.10
N GLU A 155 -12.73 0.89 -1.46
CA GLU A 155 -11.72 0.42 -0.50
C GLU A 155 -11.42 1.47 0.57
N LEU A 156 -11.22 2.73 0.19
CA LEU A 156 -11.05 3.83 1.14
C LEU A 156 -12.23 3.92 2.14
N GLN A 157 -13.47 3.78 1.67
CA GLN A 157 -14.66 3.76 2.53
C GLN A 157 -14.69 2.57 3.49
N CYS A 158 -14.23 1.39 3.04
CA CYS A 158 -14.25 0.17 3.85
C CYS A 158 -13.09 0.11 4.87
N TYR A 159 -11.91 0.53 4.48
CA TYR A 159 -10.70 0.28 5.26
C TYR A 159 -10.16 1.50 6.03
N SER A 160 -10.47 2.73 5.60
CA SER A 160 -10.02 3.91 6.33
C SER A 160 -10.53 3.98 7.77
N PRO A 161 -11.76 3.51 8.10
CA PRO A 161 -12.23 3.50 9.48
C PRO A 161 -11.37 2.64 10.42
N LEU A 162 -10.63 1.65 9.89
CA LEU A 162 -9.78 0.76 10.66
C LEU A 162 -8.43 1.39 11.02
N VAL A 163 -7.99 2.39 10.27
CA VAL A 163 -6.69 3.06 10.49
C VAL A 163 -6.74 3.85 11.79
N THR A 164 -5.71 3.74 12.63
CA THR A 164 -5.67 4.45 13.91
C THR A 164 -5.07 5.85 13.75
N LYS A 165 -5.39 6.75 14.66
CA LYS A 165 -4.88 8.13 14.67
C LYS A 165 -3.36 8.18 14.59
N GLY A 166 -2.83 9.01 13.71
CA GLY A 166 -1.38 9.15 13.45
C GLY A 166 -0.81 8.13 12.48
N SER A 167 -1.57 7.06 12.16
CA SER A 167 -1.22 6.07 11.14
C SER A 167 -1.69 6.49 9.74
N TYR A 168 -1.54 5.61 8.75
CA TYR A 168 -1.74 5.94 7.34
C TYR A 168 -2.64 4.94 6.63
N VAL A 169 -3.41 5.45 5.64
CA VAL A 169 -3.78 4.72 4.44
C VAL A 169 -2.78 5.12 3.36
N VAL A 170 -2.05 4.16 2.80
CA VAL A 170 -1.18 4.37 1.64
C VAL A 170 -1.89 3.86 0.40
N VAL A 171 -2.15 4.75 -0.55
CA VAL A 171 -2.81 4.43 -1.81
C VAL A 171 -1.78 4.39 -2.91
N TYR A 172 -1.54 3.20 -3.45
CA TYR A 172 -0.60 2.99 -4.56
C TYR A 172 -1.20 3.38 -5.90
N ASP A 173 -0.36 3.48 -6.91
CA ASP A 173 -0.68 3.79 -8.30
C ASP A 173 -1.46 5.09 -8.54
N THR A 174 -1.43 6.02 -7.58
CA THR A 174 -1.92 7.40 -7.79
C THR A 174 -1.14 8.12 -8.89
N VAL A 175 0.08 7.67 -9.19
CA VAL A 175 0.93 8.19 -10.28
C VAL A 175 0.28 8.10 -11.66
N VAL A 176 -0.68 7.19 -11.85
CA VAL A 176 -1.44 7.03 -13.10
C VAL A 176 -2.07 8.35 -13.59
N GLU A 177 -2.49 9.23 -12.67
CA GLU A 177 -3.03 10.55 -13.03
C GLU A 177 -1.99 11.47 -13.68
N PHE A 178 -0.73 11.31 -13.34
CA PHE A 178 0.36 12.21 -13.71
C PHE A 178 1.24 11.69 -14.84
N THR A 179 1.11 10.41 -15.20
CA THR A 179 1.88 9.81 -16.30
C THR A 179 1.32 10.21 -17.66
N SER A 180 2.21 10.36 -18.64
CA SER A 180 1.85 10.49 -20.05
C SER A 180 1.58 9.13 -20.71
N HIS A 181 1.95 8.04 -20.04
CA HIS A 181 1.74 6.67 -20.55
C HIS A 181 0.25 6.35 -20.69
N ILE A 182 -0.11 5.71 -21.80
CA ILE A 182 -1.47 5.25 -22.08
C ILE A 182 -1.55 3.76 -21.77
N TYR A 183 -2.30 3.42 -20.73
CA TYR A 183 -2.60 2.02 -20.36
C TYR A 183 -3.71 1.48 -21.27
N GLN A 184 -3.36 0.92 -22.42
CA GLN A 184 -4.33 0.50 -23.44
C GLN A 184 -5.17 -0.71 -22.98
N ASP A 185 -4.55 -1.62 -22.24
CA ASP A 185 -5.16 -2.89 -21.80
C ASP A 185 -5.68 -2.84 -20.36
N ARG A 186 -5.79 -1.64 -19.77
CA ARG A 186 -6.22 -1.44 -18.39
C ARG A 186 -7.44 -0.52 -18.31
N PRO A 187 -8.39 -0.78 -17.38
CA PRO A 187 -9.56 0.08 -17.21
C PRO A 187 -9.23 1.42 -16.54
N TRP A 188 -8.09 1.51 -15.84
CA TRP A 188 -7.63 2.74 -15.20
C TRP A 188 -6.78 3.59 -16.15
N LYS A 189 -6.96 4.89 -16.02
CA LYS A 189 -6.31 5.90 -16.85
C LYS A 189 -6.44 7.26 -16.18
N LYS A 190 -5.88 8.31 -16.80
CA LYS A 190 -6.10 9.68 -16.35
C LYS A 190 -7.60 9.97 -16.20
N GLY A 191 -7.99 10.51 -15.03
CA GLY A 191 -9.38 10.79 -14.66
C GLY A 191 -10.17 9.58 -14.13
N ASN A 192 -9.63 8.36 -14.20
CA ASN A 192 -10.21 7.14 -13.61
C ASN A 192 -9.10 6.30 -12.99
N ASN A 193 -8.66 6.64 -11.80
CA ASN A 193 -7.51 6.01 -11.14
C ASN A 193 -7.49 6.29 -9.62
N PRO A 194 -6.54 5.73 -8.85
CA PRO A 194 -6.47 5.89 -7.41
C PRO A 194 -6.34 7.35 -6.95
N TYR A 195 -5.63 8.21 -7.67
CA TYR A 195 -5.53 9.63 -7.30
C TYR A 195 -6.89 10.32 -7.29
N THR A 196 -7.71 10.09 -8.32
CA THR A 196 -9.05 10.68 -8.38
C THR A 196 -9.97 10.17 -7.27
N ALA A 197 -9.80 8.90 -6.85
CA ALA A 197 -10.50 8.33 -5.69
C ALA A 197 -10.07 9.01 -4.38
N VAL A 198 -8.76 9.22 -4.19
CA VAL A 198 -8.23 9.97 -3.04
C VAL A 198 -8.81 11.38 -2.97
N GLN A 199 -8.85 12.10 -4.10
CA GLN A 199 -9.43 13.46 -4.13
C GLN A 199 -10.92 13.46 -3.77
N ALA A 200 -11.68 12.49 -4.26
CA ALA A 200 -13.10 12.34 -3.92
C ALA A 200 -13.29 12.00 -2.42
N PHE A 201 -12.51 11.06 -1.91
CA PHE A 201 -12.55 10.66 -0.49
C PHE A 201 -12.25 11.83 0.46
N LEU A 202 -11.19 12.57 0.20
CA LEU A 202 -10.77 13.69 1.06
C LEU A 202 -11.75 14.88 1.04
N LYS A 203 -12.55 15.03 -0.02
CA LYS A 203 -13.57 16.08 -0.10
C LYS A 203 -14.67 15.88 0.93
N ASP A 204 -15.01 14.62 1.21
CA ASP A 204 -16.13 14.25 2.07
C ASP A 204 -15.66 13.68 3.42
N ASN A 205 -14.35 13.58 3.65
CA ASN A 205 -13.78 12.99 4.87
C ASN A 205 -12.68 13.92 5.44
N GLY A 206 -12.99 14.55 6.57
CA GLY A 206 -12.09 15.45 7.29
C GLY A 206 -11.15 14.73 8.29
N ASP A 207 -11.23 13.42 8.43
CA ASP A 207 -10.41 12.65 9.37
C ASP A 207 -9.00 12.37 8.86
N PHE A 208 -8.78 12.61 7.56
CA PHE A 208 -7.51 12.35 6.88
C PHE A 208 -6.98 13.59 6.17
N GLU A 209 -5.68 13.69 6.09
CA GLU A 209 -4.95 14.67 5.28
C GLU A 209 -3.83 13.99 4.49
N VAL A 210 -3.45 14.56 3.35
CA VAL A 210 -2.25 14.11 2.62
C VAL A 210 -1.02 14.53 3.41
N ASP A 211 -0.15 13.57 3.78
CA ASP A 211 1.16 13.90 4.34
C ASP A 211 2.15 14.18 3.21
N PRO A 212 2.54 15.45 2.98
CA PRO A 212 3.38 15.81 1.86
C PRO A 212 4.85 15.40 2.02
N ILE A 213 5.23 14.82 3.17
CA ILE A 213 6.63 14.53 3.45
C ILE A 213 7.18 13.47 2.50
N TYR A 214 6.34 12.48 2.15
CA TYR A 214 6.73 11.39 1.26
C TYR A 214 6.81 11.84 -0.20
N ASP A 215 5.89 12.70 -0.65
CA ASP A 215 5.97 13.34 -1.98
C ASP A 215 7.19 14.24 -2.14
N ARG A 216 7.61 14.91 -1.05
CA ARG A 216 8.74 15.83 -1.07
C ARG A 216 10.09 15.14 -1.08
N LYS A 217 10.17 13.93 -0.54
CA LYS A 217 11.43 13.16 -0.48
C LYS A 217 11.59 12.20 -1.67
N SER A 218 10.50 11.71 -2.23
CA SER A 218 10.54 10.72 -3.31
C SER A 218 10.41 11.41 -4.67
N VAL A 219 11.49 11.39 -5.47
CA VAL A 219 11.46 11.87 -6.85
C VAL A 219 10.65 10.91 -7.71
N LEU A 220 10.85 9.60 -7.48
CA LEU A 220 10.11 8.51 -8.10
C LEU A 220 9.20 7.88 -7.05
N THR A 221 7.90 7.84 -7.34
CA THR A 221 6.91 7.22 -6.45
C THR A 221 5.67 6.81 -7.22
N SER A 222 5.09 5.68 -6.86
CA SER A 222 3.76 5.27 -7.32
C SER A 222 2.65 5.92 -6.48
N CYS A 223 2.99 6.46 -5.29
CA CYS A 223 2.04 6.92 -4.27
C CYS A 223 1.91 8.45 -4.20
N ARG A 224 2.05 9.17 -5.31
CA ARG A 224 1.99 10.65 -5.32
C ARG A 224 0.65 11.17 -4.80
N GLY A 225 0.68 11.91 -3.67
CA GLY A 225 -0.53 12.36 -2.96
C GLY A 225 -1.36 11.21 -2.37
N GLY A 226 -0.82 9.99 -2.30
CA GLY A 226 -1.49 8.79 -1.79
C GLY A 226 -1.19 8.45 -0.32
N TRP A 227 -0.35 9.23 0.37
CA TRP A 227 -0.06 9.04 1.78
C TRP A 227 -1.07 9.79 2.64
N LEU A 228 -2.14 9.11 3.04
CA LEU A 228 -3.24 9.69 3.82
C LEU A 228 -3.03 9.40 5.30
N LYS A 229 -2.69 10.43 6.07
CA LYS A 229 -2.52 10.34 7.51
C LYS A 229 -3.84 10.57 8.22
N ARG A 230 -4.22 9.69 9.15
CA ARG A 230 -5.36 9.91 10.03
C ARG A 230 -5.03 10.94 11.10
N ILE A 231 -5.83 12.01 11.19
CA ILE A 231 -5.62 13.13 12.13
C ILE A 231 -6.65 13.17 13.27
N SER A 232 -7.81 12.53 13.08
CA SER A 232 -8.86 12.42 14.10
C SER A 232 -8.76 11.13 14.93
N GLU A 233 -9.53 11.08 16.02
CA GLU A 233 -9.71 9.86 16.83
C GLU A 233 -10.51 8.79 16.09
#